data_ab5fddfe43aee68db520264fcb59bd3e
#
_entry.id   ab5fddfe43aee68db520264fcb59bd3e
#
_cell.length_a   1.000
_cell.length_b   1.000
_cell.length_c   1.000
_cell.angle_alpha   90.00
_cell.angle_beta   90.00
_cell.angle_gamma   90.00
#
_symmetry.space_group_name_H-M   'P 1'
#
loop_
_entity.id
_entity.type
_entity.pdbx_description
1 polymer ?
#
loop_
_entity_poly.entity_id
_entity_poly.type
_entity_poly.pdbx_seq_one_letter_code
_entity_poly.pdbx_strand_id
1 'polypeptide(L)'
;DYLAGQAFSFVMTLDAVGAYPPIVESHVEMDGAWALYEAWLKIQAGHADTALVYGYSKASPGDLPNVMSRSLDPYYYGPLWPDSVAFAGLQARAMLDAGTITAEEMAQIVHRNRTSATANPNAQVTGSASVDELLAAPMFSDPLRRHDLPPISDGGVAVVLAAGDKAREWSDRPLVSGARGASGAAIYRA
;
A
#
# COMPACT_ATOMS: atom_id res chain seq x y z
N ASP A 1 -0.56 -14.04 6.31
CA ASP A 1 -1.63 -15.04 6.34
C ASP A 1 -1.17 -16.34 5.74
N TYR A 2 -0.84 -16.35 4.47
CA TYR A 2 -0.21 -17.50 3.82
C TYR A 2 1.11 -17.87 4.51
N LEU A 3 1.93 -16.89 4.88
CA LEU A 3 3.20 -17.09 5.60
C LEU A 3 3.01 -17.67 7.00
N ALA A 4 1.89 -17.37 7.64
CA ALA A 4 1.53 -17.93 8.94
C ALA A 4 0.75 -19.27 8.82
N GLY A 5 0.60 -19.80 7.61
CA GLY A 5 -0.17 -21.01 7.36
C GLY A 5 -1.69 -20.83 7.47
N GLN A 6 -2.17 -19.59 7.42
CA GLN A 6 -3.60 -19.27 7.49
C GLN A 6 -4.12 -18.91 6.10
N ALA A 7 -5.04 -19.70 5.58
CA ALA A 7 -5.57 -19.54 4.24
C ALA A 7 -6.62 -18.41 4.11
N PHE A 8 -7.33 -18.06 5.18
CA PHE A 8 -8.46 -17.14 5.17
C PHE A 8 -8.44 -16.19 6.37
N SER A 9 -7.41 -15.40 6.51
CA SER A 9 -7.24 -14.51 7.66
C SER A 9 -8.30 -13.40 7.75
N PHE A 10 -8.89 -12.98 6.62
CA PHE A 10 -9.99 -12.01 6.63
C PHE A 10 -11.19 -12.50 7.43
N VAL A 11 -11.47 -13.81 7.47
CA VAL A 11 -12.56 -14.38 8.26
C VAL A 11 -12.39 -14.09 9.75
N MET A 12 -11.17 -14.17 10.24
CA MET A 12 -10.87 -13.86 11.67
C MET A 12 -11.08 -12.37 11.98
N THR A 13 -10.94 -11.51 10.99
CA THR A 13 -11.13 -10.06 11.16
C THR A 13 -12.62 -9.68 11.22
N LEU A 14 -13.49 -10.43 10.54
CA LEU A 14 -14.94 -10.20 10.60
C LEU A 14 -15.47 -10.24 12.03
N ASP A 15 -15.04 -11.21 12.81
CA ASP A 15 -15.41 -11.32 14.21
C ASP A 15 -14.90 -10.11 15.03
N ALA A 16 -13.69 -9.65 14.73
CA ALA A 16 -13.08 -8.54 15.44
C ALA A 16 -13.76 -7.19 15.15
N VAL A 17 -14.26 -6.98 13.93
CA VAL A 17 -15.00 -5.75 13.56
C VAL A 17 -16.50 -5.83 13.80
N GLY A 18 -17.03 -6.98 14.25
CA GLY A 18 -18.45 -7.16 14.54
C GLY A 18 -19.33 -7.12 13.30
N ALA A 19 -18.87 -7.66 12.18
CA ALA A 19 -19.57 -7.65 10.89
C ALA A 19 -20.69 -8.71 10.87
N TYR A 20 -21.78 -8.45 11.57
CA TYR A 20 -22.98 -9.30 11.56
C TYR A 20 -24.09 -8.70 10.66
N PRO A 21 -24.98 -9.51 10.11
CA PRO A 21 -26.12 -9.00 9.36
C PRO A 21 -26.93 -7.94 10.16
N PRO A 22 -27.38 -6.84 9.55
CA PRO A 22 -27.49 -6.60 8.09
C PRO A 22 -26.25 -6.01 7.42
N ILE A 23 -25.06 -6.11 7.96
CA ILE A 23 -23.83 -5.58 7.37
C ILE A 23 -23.51 -6.38 6.13
N VAL A 24 -23.25 -5.67 5.00
CA VAL A 24 -22.75 -6.25 3.76
C VAL A 24 -21.25 -6.19 3.76
N GLU A 25 -20.61 -7.33 3.56
CA GLU A 25 -19.16 -7.41 3.46
C GLU A 25 -18.69 -7.76 2.05
N SER A 26 -17.49 -7.38 1.72
CA SER A 26 -16.77 -7.85 0.55
C SER A 26 -15.28 -7.88 0.83
N HIS A 27 -14.61 -8.64 0.02
CA HIS A 27 -13.18 -8.91 0.13
C HIS A 27 -12.51 -8.64 -1.22
N VAL A 28 -11.39 -7.93 -1.18
CA VAL A 28 -10.60 -7.57 -2.34
C VAL A 28 -9.21 -8.17 -2.19
N GLU A 29 -8.79 -8.94 -3.17
CA GLU A 29 -7.52 -9.68 -3.10
C GLU A 29 -6.28 -8.84 -3.35
N MET A 30 -6.40 -7.66 -3.97
CA MET A 30 -5.23 -6.88 -4.37
C MET A 30 -4.60 -6.15 -3.19
N ASP A 31 -5.02 -4.94 -2.94
CA ASP A 31 -4.48 -4.15 -1.83
C ASP A 31 -5.53 -3.18 -1.24
N GLY A 32 -5.14 -2.44 -0.21
CA GLY A 32 -6.03 -1.49 0.46
C GLY A 32 -6.54 -0.38 -0.46
N ALA A 33 -5.82 -0.02 -1.52
CA ALA A 33 -6.27 0.99 -2.48
C ALA A 33 -7.44 0.46 -3.32
N TRP A 34 -7.40 -0.79 -3.72
CA TRP A 34 -8.52 -1.45 -4.40
C TRP A 34 -9.73 -1.63 -3.50
N ALA A 35 -9.52 -1.98 -2.23
CA ALA A 35 -10.59 -2.05 -1.24
C ALA A 35 -11.25 -0.69 -1.04
N LEU A 36 -10.47 0.39 -0.98
CA LEU A 36 -10.97 1.76 -0.89
C LEU A 36 -11.78 2.13 -2.13
N TYR A 37 -11.30 1.78 -3.32
CA TYR A 37 -11.98 2.04 -4.58
C TYR A 37 -13.31 1.29 -4.69
N GLU A 38 -13.35 0.01 -4.32
CA GLU A 38 -14.60 -0.77 -4.31
C GLU A 38 -15.62 -0.20 -3.33
N ALA A 39 -15.21 0.15 -2.13
CA ALA A 39 -16.09 0.78 -1.15
C ALA A 39 -16.63 2.12 -1.64
N TRP A 40 -15.79 2.93 -2.29
CA TRP A 40 -16.21 4.18 -2.93
C TRP A 40 -17.26 3.92 -4.02
N LEU A 41 -17.05 2.93 -4.89
CA LEU A 41 -18.03 2.55 -5.93
C LEU A 41 -19.36 2.12 -5.32
N LYS A 42 -19.38 1.33 -4.25
CA LYS A 42 -20.59 0.91 -3.55
C LYS A 42 -21.38 2.09 -3.00
N ILE A 43 -20.71 3.08 -2.45
CA ILE A 43 -21.34 4.32 -1.98
C ILE A 43 -21.88 5.13 -3.17
N GLN A 44 -21.13 5.28 -4.26
CA GLN A 44 -21.57 5.99 -5.45
C GLN A 44 -22.81 5.32 -6.11
N ALA A 45 -22.85 4.00 -6.08
CA ALA A 45 -23.97 3.21 -6.61
C ALA A 45 -25.20 3.18 -5.68
N GLY A 46 -25.10 3.77 -4.48
CA GLY A 46 -26.19 3.74 -3.48
C GLY A 46 -26.41 2.38 -2.82
N HIS A 47 -25.42 1.49 -2.90
CA HIS A 47 -25.47 0.17 -2.24
C HIS A 47 -25.15 0.25 -0.73
N ALA A 48 -24.46 1.31 -0.31
CA ALA A 48 -24.15 1.58 1.09
C ALA A 48 -24.05 3.10 1.31
N ASP A 49 -24.49 3.57 2.48
CA ASP A 49 -24.30 4.96 2.91
C ASP A 49 -22.97 5.16 3.61
N THR A 50 -22.42 4.09 4.19
CA THR A 50 -21.15 4.09 4.90
C THR A 50 -20.39 2.80 4.66
N ALA A 51 -19.07 2.87 4.66
CA ALA A 51 -18.21 1.71 4.52
C ALA A 51 -16.98 1.83 5.41
N LEU A 52 -16.65 0.77 6.13
CA LEU A 52 -15.38 0.60 6.80
C LEU A 52 -14.46 -0.18 5.86
N VAL A 53 -13.37 0.45 5.45
CA VAL A 53 -12.29 -0.18 4.68
C VAL A 53 -11.13 -0.42 5.62
N TYR A 54 -10.63 -1.62 5.69
CA TYR A 54 -9.44 -1.93 6.47
C TYR A 54 -8.51 -2.86 5.70
N GLY A 55 -7.24 -2.72 5.96
CA GLY A 55 -6.20 -3.59 5.45
C GLY A 55 -5.14 -3.80 6.51
N TYR A 56 -4.57 -4.99 6.57
CA TYR A 56 -3.48 -5.30 7.48
C TYR A 56 -2.53 -6.32 6.86
N SER A 57 -1.31 -6.32 7.35
CA SER A 57 -0.29 -7.27 6.95
C SER A 57 0.58 -7.64 8.15
N LYS A 58 0.97 -8.89 8.21
CA LYS A 58 1.96 -9.41 9.16
C LYS A 58 2.95 -10.28 8.39
N ALA A 59 3.90 -9.63 7.75
CA ALA A 59 4.91 -10.27 6.90
C ALA A 59 6.21 -10.63 7.64
N SER A 60 6.45 -10.01 8.80
CA SER A 60 7.70 -10.17 9.56
C SER A 60 8.03 -11.60 9.99
N PRO A 61 7.07 -12.50 10.33
CA PRO A 61 7.40 -13.86 10.77
C PRO A 61 7.69 -14.83 9.63
N GLY A 62 7.56 -14.41 8.37
CA GLY A 62 7.68 -15.28 7.21
C GLY A 62 8.83 -14.92 6.27
N ASP A 63 9.04 -15.77 5.27
CA ASP A 63 10.00 -15.54 4.18
C ASP A 63 9.28 -14.91 2.98
N LEU A 64 9.02 -13.60 3.07
CA LEU A 64 8.32 -12.85 2.03
C LEU A 64 8.98 -12.96 0.65
N PRO A 65 10.32 -12.86 0.49
CA PRO A 65 10.97 -13.04 -0.80
C PRO A 65 10.64 -14.38 -1.47
N ASN A 66 10.67 -15.46 -0.70
CA ASN A 66 10.34 -16.80 -1.21
C ASN A 66 8.86 -16.89 -1.64
N VAL A 67 7.95 -16.35 -0.85
CA VAL A 67 6.52 -16.33 -1.21
C VAL A 67 6.28 -15.54 -2.49
N MET A 68 6.89 -14.36 -2.62
CA MET A 68 6.77 -13.53 -3.82
C MET A 68 7.33 -14.23 -5.06
N SER A 69 8.46 -14.94 -4.92
CA SER A 69 9.04 -15.70 -6.03
C SER A 69 8.13 -16.84 -6.49
N ARG A 70 7.41 -17.49 -5.56
CA ARG A 70 6.43 -18.55 -5.89
C ARG A 70 5.16 -18.05 -6.55
N SER A 71 4.86 -16.75 -6.45
CA SER A 71 3.71 -16.12 -7.10
C SER A 71 3.98 -15.77 -8.57
N LEU A 72 5.20 -15.97 -9.04
CA LEU A 72 5.59 -15.70 -10.42
C LEU A 72 5.04 -16.74 -11.39
N ASP A 73 4.94 -16.36 -12.66
CA ASP A 73 4.63 -17.31 -13.73
C ASP A 73 5.59 -18.50 -13.70
N PRO A 74 5.08 -19.74 -13.55
CA PRO A 74 5.92 -20.91 -13.32
C PRO A 74 6.73 -21.33 -14.55
N TYR A 75 6.36 -20.87 -15.74
CA TYR A 75 6.99 -21.27 -16.99
C TYR A 75 8.09 -20.33 -17.46
N TYR A 76 7.89 -19.01 -17.28
CA TYR A 76 8.81 -18.00 -17.79
C TYR A 76 9.74 -17.43 -16.71
N TYR A 77 9.21 -17.11 -15.54
CA TYR A 77 9.97 -16.44 -14.47
C TYR A 77 10.34 -17.37 -13.32
N GLY A 78 9.46 -18.31 -12.97
CA GLY A 78 9.71 -19.26 -11.88
C GLY A 78 11.03 -20.02 -12.00
N PRO A 79 11.43 -20.53 -13.19
CA PRO A 79 12.72 -21.21 -13.35
C PRO A 79 13.96 -20.38 -13.04
N LEU A 80 13.87 -19.05 -13.17
CA LEU A 80 14.95 -18.12 -12.86
C LEU A 80 15.01 -17.78 -11.36
N TRP A 81 13.96 -18.09 -10.63
CA TRP A 81 13.81 -17.82 -9.18
C TRP A 81 14.20 -16.39 -8.76
N PRO A 82 13.81 -15.34 -9.50
CA PRO A 82 14.11 -13.97 -9.11
C PRO A 82 13.22 -13.55 -7.94
N ASP A 83 13.75 -12.74 -7.04
CA ASP A 83 12.96 -12.09 -6.02
C ASP A 83 12.34 -10.77 -6.53
N SER A 84 11.49 -10.16 -5.71
CA SER A 84 10.84 -8.89 -6.04
C SER A 84 11.84 -7.74 -6.22
N VAL A 85 12.98 -7.79 -5.54
CA VAL A 85 14.04 -6.76 -5.66
C VAL A 85 14.74 -6.87 -7.02
N ALA A 86 14.98 -8.11 -7.50
CA ALA A 86 15.55 -8.34 -8.83
C ALA A 86 14.62 -7.77 -9.93
N PHE A 87 13.31 -7.99 -9.83
CA PHE A 87 12.35 -7.41 -10.76
C PHE A 87 12.31 -5.89 -10.70
N ALA A 88 12.29 -5.31 -9.51
CA ALA A 88 12.36 -3.86 -9.34
C ALA A 88 13.65 -3.29 -9.93
N GLY A 89 14.78 -4.00 -9.76
CA GLY A 89 16.06 -3.65 -10.36
C GLY A 89 16.01 -3.64 -11.89
N LEU A 90 15.42 -4.67 -12.51
CA LEU A 90 15.24 -4.74 -13.97
C LEU A 90 14.35 -3.59 -14.48
N GLN A 91 13.26 -3.27 -13.79
CA GLN A 91 12.39 -2.15 -14.15
C GLN A 91 13.14 -0.82 -14.05
N ALA A 92 13.86 -0.60 -12.94
CA ALA A 92 14.64 0.62 -12.74
C ALA A 92 15.74 0.75 -13.80
N ARG A 93 16.43 -0.34 -14.16
CA ARG A 93 17.44 -0.35 -15.22
C ARG A 93 16.80 0.04 -16.55
N ALA A 94 15.68 -0.55 -16.94
CA ALA A 94 14.98 -0.22 -18.17
C ALA A 94 14.57 1.27 -18.22
N MET A 95 14.14 1.85 -17.13
CA MET A 95 13.77 3.27 -17.04
C MET A 95 15.00 4.19 -17.16
N LEU A 96 16.10 3.83 -16.50
CA LEU A 96 17.36 4.58 -16.57
C LEU A 96 17.96 4.54 -17.98
N ASP A 97 17.98 3.37 -18.62
CA ASP A 97 18.53 3.18 -19.97
C ASP A 97 17.67 3.90 -21.02
N ALA A 98 16.36 3.97 -20.80
CA ALA A 98 15.44 4.75 -21.65
C ALA A 98 15.51 6.28 -21.38
N GLY A 99 16.26 6.72 -20.38
CA GLY A 99 16.32 8.13 -19.97
C GLY A 99 15.01 8.67 -19.40
N THR A 100 14.10 7.80 -18.97
CA THR A 100 12.81 8.20 -18.39
C THR A 100 12.98 8.76 -16.97
N ILE A 101 13.99 8.27 -16.26
CA ILE A 101 14.36 8.73 -14.92
C ILE A 101 15.89 8.71 -14.80
N THR A 102 16.43 9.53 -13.93
CA THR A 102 17.86 9.57 -13.58
C THR A 102 18.10 9.01 -12.18
N ALA A 103 19.31 8.58 -11.88
CA ALA A 103 19.70 8.16 -10.54
C ALA A 103 19.57 9.30 -9.51
N GLU A 104 19.79 10.53 -9.95
CA GLU A 104 19.64 11.72 -9.13
C GLU A 104 18.17 11.96 -8.74
N GLU A 105 17.24 11.84 -9.70
CA GLU A 105 15.80 11.95 -9.42
C GLU A 105 15.33 10.86 -8.46
N MET A 106 15.81 9.63 -8.59
CA MET A 106 15.53 8.55 -7.63
C MET A 106 16.01 8.94 -6.22
N ALA A 107 17.24 9.44 -6.09
CA ALA A 107 17.78 9.88 -4.80
C ALA A 107 17.01 11.08 -4.22
N GLN A 108 16.57 12.02 -5.04
CA GLN A 108 15.73 13.15 -4.63
C GLN A 108 14.37 12.69 -4.08
N ILE A 109 13.75 11.69 -4.70
CA ILE A 109 12.50 11.08 -4.22
C ILE A 109 12.72 10.46 -2.83
N VAL A 110 13.79 9.69 -2.66
CA VAL A 110 14.15 9.08 -1.37
C VAL A 110 14.38 10.16 -0.31
N HIS A 111 15.20 11.15 -0.61
CA HIS A 111 15.49 12.27 0.29
C HIS A 111 14.20 12.96 0.76
N ARG A 112 13.35 13.37 -0.18
CA ARG A 112 12.07 14.01 0.11
C ARG A 112 11.17 13.14 0.99
N ASN A 113 11.00 11.86 0.63
CA ASN A 113 10.09 10.96 1.32
C ASN A 113 10.59 10.65 2.74
N ARG A 114 11.89 10.40 2.92
CA ARG A 114 12.49 10.13 4.22
C ARG A 114 12.45 11.34 5.14
N THR A 115 12.72 12.51 4.61
CA THR A 115 12.64 13.78 5.35
C THR A 115 11.20 14.06 5.78
N SER A 116 10.24 13.91 4.88
CA SER A 116 8.81 14.09 5.19
C SER A 116 8.32 13.07 6.23
N ALA A 117 8.84 11.86 6.21
CA ALA A 117 8.50 10.81 7.17
C ALA A 117 8.89 11.14 8.61
N THR A 118 9.83 12.06 8.84
CA THR A 118 10.22 12.48 10.21
C THR A 118 9.06 13.12 10.98
N ALA A 119 8.07 13.67 10.29
CA ALA A 119 6.87 14.25 10.90
C ALA A 119 5.82 13.18 11.27
N ASN A 120 5.99 11.93 10.86
CA ASN A 120 5.05 10.85 11.14
C ASN A 120 5.61 9.95 12.26
N PRO A 121 5.00 9.93 13.46
CA PRO A 121 5.47 9.11 14.57
C PRO A 121 5.39 7.60 14.30
N ASN A 122 4.59 7.17 13.32
CA ASN A 122 4.42 5.76 12.95
C ASN A 122 5.32 5.35 11.77
N ALA A 123 6.14 6.25 11.25
CA ALA A 123 7.04 5.91 10.15
C ALA A 123 8.17 5.00 10.65
N GLN A 124 8.32 3.84 10.02
CA GLN A 124 9.36 2.88 10.39
C GLN A 124 10.75 3.29 9.90
N VAL A 125 10.82 4.07 8.84
CA VAL A 125 12.07 4.54 8.28
C VAL A 125 11.98 6.04 7.99
N THR A 126 12.86 6.78 8.63
CA THR A 126 13.03 8.23 8.46
C THR A 126 14.49 8.53 8.18
N GLY A 127 14.80 9.75 7.76
CA GLY A 127 16.18 10.16 7.57
C GLY A 127 16.29 11.51 6.86
N SER A 128 17.46 12.10 6.96
CA SER A 128 17.78 13.40 6.35
C SER A 128 19.06 13.33 5.50
N ALA A 129 19.44 12.14 5.04
CA ALA A 129 20.61 11.99 4.15
C ALA A 129 20.47 12.86 2.91
N SER A 130 21.54 13.53 2.53
CA SER A 130 21.59 14.35 1.32
C SER A 130 21.53 13.50 0.06
N VAL A 131 21.20 14.12 -1.07
CA VAL A 131 21.18 13.42 -2.37
C VAL A 131 22.56 12.83 -2.70
N ASP A 132 23.64 13.57 -2.42
CA ASP A 132 25.00 13.12 -2.67
C ASP A 132 25.37 11.88 -1.82
N GLU A 133 25.00 11.88 -0.53
CA GLU A 133 25.21 10.71 0.34
C GLU A 133 24.42 9.50 -0.15
N LEU A 134 23.20 9.71 -0.60
CA LEU A 134 22.37 8.64 -1.18
C LEU A 134 22.99 8.09 -2.47
N LEU A 135 23.49 8.94 -3.35
CA LEU A 135 24.16 8.52 -4.58
C LEU A 135 25.49 7.81 -4.33
N ALA A 136 26.20 8.16 -3.26
CA ALA A 136 27.45 7.51 -2.87
C ALA A 136 27.26 6.15 -2.20
N ALA A 137 26.03 5.81 -1.77
CA ALA A 137 25.74 4.54 -1.11
C ALA A 137 25.97 3.34 -2.05
N PRO A 138 26.43 2.19 -1.54
CA PRO A 138 26.66 1.01 -2.37
C PRO A 138 25.37 0.46 -2.97
N MET A 139 25.48 -0.11 -4.16
CA MET A 139 24.37 -0.83 -4.80
C MET A 139 24.00 -2.08 -3.97
N PHE A 140 22.71 -2.31 -3.81
CA PHE A 140 22.19 -3.53 -3.21
C PHE A 140 21.87 -4.57 -4.29
N SER A 141 21.14 -4.14 -5.30
CA SER A 141 20.83 -4.90 -6.53
C SER A 141 20.81 -3.89 -7.67
N ASP A 142 21.85 -3.86 -8.50
CA ASP A 142 22.03 -2.84 -9.56
C ASP A 142 20.74 -2.66 -10.39
N PRO A 143 20.23 -1.44 -10.55
CA PRO A 143 20.76 -0.14 -10.11
C PRO A 143 20.25 0.34 -8.72
N LEU A 144 19.56 -0.51 -7.98
CA LEU A 144 18.94 -0.14 -6.70
C LEU A 144 19.94 -0.17 -5.54
N ARG A 145 19.79 0.80 -4.65
CA ARG A 145 20.47 0.89 -3.37
C ARG A 145 19.54 0.46 -2.24
N ARG A 146 20.05 0.20 -1.06
CA ARG A 146 19.24 -0.25 0.08
C ARG A 146 18.13 0.73 0.45
N HIS A 147 18.34 2.02 0.26
CA HIS A 147 17.36 3.05 0.57
C HIS A 147 16.25 3.20 -0.50
N ASP A 148 16.41 2.62 -1.67
CA ASP A 148 15.38 2.54 -2.71
C ASP A 148 14.32 1.47 -2.40
N LEU A 149 14.61 0.61 -1.42
CA LEU A 149 13.75 -0.52 -1.05
C LEU A 149 12.99 -0.22 0.24
N PRO A 150 11.68 -0.55 0.32
CA PRO A 150 10.94 -0.48 1.56
C PRO A 150 11.41 -1.58 2.53
N PRO A 151 11.30 -1.38 3.85
CA PRO A 151 11.48 -2.45 4.81
C PRO A 151 10.31 -3.43 4.73
N ILE A 152 10.55 -4.70 5.07
CA ILE A 152 9.47 -5.64 5.38
C ILE A 152 8.90 -5.20 6.73
N SER A 153 7.60 -4.92 6.77
CA SER A 153 6.95 -4.38 7.95
C SER A 153 5.56 -4.96 8.16
N ASP A 154 5.13 -4.94 9.41
CA ASP A 154 3.76 -5.26 9.81
C ASP A 154 2.99 -3.97 10.00
N GLY A 155 1.70 -4.00 9.74
CA GLY A 155 0.86 -2.83 9.93
C GLY A 155 -0.60 -3.09 9.63
N GLY A 156 -1.44 -2.18 10.10
CA GLY A 156 -2.85 -2.16 9.78
C GLY A 156 -3.33 -0.72 9.63
N VAL A 157 -4.31 -0.54 8.77
CA VAL A 157 -4.95 0.75 8.52
C VAL A 157 -6.44 0.55 8.31
N ALA A 158 -7.23 1.47 8.82
CA ALA A 158 -8.66 1.52 8.57
C ALA A 158 -9.07 2.92 8.11
N VAL A 159 -10.04 2.95 7.21
CA VAL A 159 -10.61 4.19 6.67
C VAL A 159 -12.13 4.03 6.66
N VAL A 160 -12.84 5.04 7.15
CA VAL A 160 -14.29 5.10 7.05
C VAL A 160 -14.68 6.02 5.90
N LEU A 161 -15.50 5.52 4.99
CA LEU A 161 -16.15 6.28 3.94
C LEU A 161 -17.62 6.51 4.31
N ALA A 162 -18.15 7.67 3.94
CA ALA A 162 -19.57 7.97 4.10
C ALA A 162 -20.09 8.78 2.90
N ALA A 163 -21.35 8.57 2.56
CA ALA A 163 -22.07 9.41 1.59
C ALA A 163 -22.11 10.88 2.08
N GLY A 164 -22.17 11.83 1.15
CA GLY A 164 -21.95 13.26 1.41
C GLY A 164 -22.67 13.83 2.63
N ASP A 165 -23.97 13.59 2.77
CA ASP A 165 -24.74 14.13 3.91
C ASP A 165 -24.43 13.39 5.20
N LYS A 166 -24.26 12.07 5.13
CA LYS A 166 -23.84 11.24 6.28
C LYS A 166 -22.47 11.65 6.82
N ALA A 167 -21.55 12.00 5.93
CA ALA A 167 -20.24 12.46 6.31
C ALA A 167 -20.29 13.76 7.16
N ARG A 168 -21.21 14.67 6.83
CA ARG A 168 -21.41 15.92 7.59
C ARG A 168 -22.02 15.73 8.97
N GLU A 169 -22.80 14.64 9.14
CA GLU A 169 -23.30 14.27 10.48
C GLU A 169 -22.17 13.85 11.43
N TRP A 170 -21.07 13.31 10.89
CA TRP A 170 -19.99 12.74 11.68
C TRP A 170 -18.79 13.68 11.86
N SER A 171 -18.62 14.64 10.99
CA SER A 171 -17.51 15.61 11.10
C SER A 171 -17.82 16.93 10.44
N ASP A 172 -17.39 17.99 11.08
CA ASP A 172 -17.47 19.36 10.55
C ASP A 172 -16.47 19.59 9.39
N ARG A 173 -15.48 18.73 9.24
CA ARG A 173 -14.41 18.85 8.25
C ARG A 173 -14.10 17.51 7.55
N PRO A 174 -15.07 16.93 6.83
CA PRO A 174 -14.81 15.71 6.08
C PRO A 174 -13.81 15.97 4.94
N LEU A 175 -12.93 15.00 4.69
CA LEU A 175 -12.14 15.01 3.46
C LEU A 175 -13.03 14.52 2.33
N VAL A 176 -13.27 15.35 1.34
CA VAL A 176 -14.12 15.02 0.19
C VAL A 176 -13.28 14.43 -0.92
N SER A 177 -13.56 13.18 -1.30
CA SER A 177 -13.04 12.57 -2.50
C SER A 177 -14.14 12.51 -3.57
N GLY A 178 -13.91 13.07 -4.75
CA GLY A 178 -14.87 12.96 -5.84
C GLY A 178 -14.68 14.03 -6.91
N ALA A 179 -15.13 13.69 -8.12
CA ALA A 179 -15.22 14.64 -9.20
C ALA A 179 -16.31 15.71 -8.91
N ARG A 180 -16.07 16.95 -9.32
CA ARG A 180 -17.05 18.03 -9.18
C ARG A 180 -18.39 17.60 -9.78
N GLY A 181 -19.44 17.53 -8.95
CA GLY A 181 -20.81 17.33 -9.39
C GLY A 181 -21.47 15.99 -9.01
N ALA A 182 -20.77 15.08 -8.37
CA ALA A 182 -21.37 13.89 -7.78
C ALA A 182 -21.39 14.00 -6.24
N SER A 183 -22.34 13.37 -5.58
CA SER A 183 -22.37 13.22 -4.14
C SER A 183 -21.07 12.51 -3.70
N GLY A 184 -20.08 13.29 -3.27
CA GLY A 184 -18.74 12.77 -2.92
C GLY A 184 -18.78 11.90 -1.68
N ALA A 185 -18.04 10.80 -1.68
CA ALA A 185 -17.72 10.08 -0.45
C ALA A 185 -16.67 10.89 0.35
N ALA A 186 -16.84 10.96 1.65
CA ALA A 186 -15.89 11.61 2.54
C ALA A 186 -15.01 10.56 3.22
N ILE A 187 -13.72 10.88 3.34
CA ILE A 187 -12.74 10.02 3.98
C ILE A 187 -12.46 10.56 5.38
N TYR A 188 -12.58 9.70 6.39
CA TYR A 188 -12.20 10.00 7.76
C TYR A 188 -10.85 9.38 8.08
N ARG A 189 -9.99 10.15 8.72
CA ARG A 189 -8.75 9.67 9.32
C ARG A 189 -9.04 9.39 10.80
N ALA A 190 -8.96 8.13 11.21
CA ALA A 190 -8.93 7.75 12.61
C ALA A 190 -7.62 8.20 13.27
#